data_8b1f23bad01f03da77c1f730976e1c19
#
_entry.id   8b1f23bad01f03da77c1f730976e1c19
#
_cell.length_a   1.000
_cell.length_b   1.000
_cell.length_c   1.000
_cell.angle_alpha   90.00
_cell.angle_beta   90.00
_cell.angle_gamma   90.00
#
_symmetry.space_group_name_H-M   'P 1'
#
loop_
_entity.id
_entity.type
_entity.pdbx_description
1 polymer ?
#
loop_
_entity_poly.entity_id
_entity_poly.type
_entity_poly.pdbx_seq_one_letter_code
_entity_poly.pdbx_strand_id
1 'polypeptide(L)' 'MQRTLRYAFREQFGVGPKQHLQSVRLSGVRRDLRRAEAGVKIADVANRWGFWHQGQFAADYRRHFGELPSETLTRC' A
#
# COMPACT_ATOMS: atom_id res chain seq x y z
N MET A 1 -3.45 6.90 -25.91
CA MET A 1 -3.62 7.76 -24.73
C MET A 1 -3.11 7.13 -23.45
N GLN A 2 -3.64 5.97 -23.12
CA GLN A 2 -3.17 5.30 -21.92
C GLN A 2 -1.70 4.93 -21.98
N ARG A 3 -1.24 4.58 -23.15
CA ARG A 3 0.17 4.24 -23.36
C ARG A 3 1.06 5.44 -23.07
N THR A 4 0.65 6.61 -23.54
CA THR A 4 1.39 7.83 -23.28
C THR A 4 1.44 8.13 -21.79
N LEU A 5 0.34 7.89 -21.08
CA LEU A 5 0.28 8.11 -19.65
C LEU A 5 1.26 7.21 -18.91
N ARG A 6 1.38 5.95 -19.34
CA ARG A 6 2.32 5.03 -18.75
C ARG A 6 3.76 5.51 -18.90
N TYR A 7 4.08 6.02 -20.07
CA TYR A 7 5.42 6.55 -20.29
C TYR A 7 5.69 7.75 -19.41
N ALA A 8 4.69 8.59 -19.21
CA ALA A 8 4.83 9.75 -18.35
C ALA A 8 5.16 9.31 -16.92
N PHE A 9 4.50 8.27 -16.40
CA PHE A 9 4.82 7.75 -15.08
C PHE A 9 6.26 7.30 -14.99
N ARG A 10 6.72 6.53 -15.97
CA ARG A 10 8.07 6.03 -15.95
C ARG A 10 9.09 7.14 -15.94
N GLU A 11 8.87 8.12 -16.76
CA GLU A 11 9.84 9.21 -16.92
C GLU A 11 9.85 10.12 -15.70
N GLN A 12 8.69 10.41 -15.15
CA GLN A 12 8.60 11.34 -14.03
C GLN A 12 9.03 10.73 -12.72
N PHE A 13 8.64 9.47 -12.47
CA PHE A 13 8.82 8.87 -11.16
C PHE A 13 9.91 7.82 -11.12
N GLY A 14 10.40 7.40 -12.26
CA GLY A 14 11.45 6.38 -12.33
C GLY A 14 10.96 4.99 -11.94
N VAL A 15 9.66 4.77 -11.88
CA VAL A 15 9.09 3.47 -11.56
C VAL A 15 8.09 3.07 -12.62
N GLY A 16 7.92 1.76 -12.79
CA GLY A 16 6.94 1.23 -13.74
C GLY A 16 5.52 1.32 -13.21
N PRO A 17 4.54 1.10 -14.10
CA PRO A 17 3.13 1.16 -13.69
C PRO A 17 2.78 0.18 -12.57
N LYS A 18 3.40 -0.99 -12.57
CA LYS A 18 3.15 -1.99 -11.53
C LYS A 18 3.59 -1.49 -10.16
N GLN A 19 4.75 -0.88 -10.10
CA GLN A 19 5.27 -0.35 -8.84
C GLN A 19 4.43 0.83 -8.36
N HIS A 20 3.99 1.66 -9.29
CA HIS A 20 3.12 2.76 -8.94
C HIS A 20 1.80 2.27 -8.37
N LEU A 21 1.23 1.23 -8.97
CA LEU A 21 -0.02 0.66 -8.49
C LEU A 21 0.16 0.10 -7.07
N GLN A 22 1.28 -0.55 -6.82
CA GLN A 22 1.56 -1.08 -5.49
C GLN A 22 1.65 0.05 -4.46
N SER A 23 2.29 1.16 -4.81
CA SER A 23 2.37 2.31 -3.93
C SER A 23 1.00 2.87 -3.60
N VAL A 24 0.13 2.96 -4.59
CA VAL A 24 -1.24 3.42 -4.39
C VAL A 24 -1.99 2.50 -3.43
N ARG A 25 -1.84 1.19 -3.63
CA ARG A 25 -2.50 0.21 -2.77
C ARG A 25 -1.98 0.29 -1.33
N LEU A 26 -0.67 0.38 -1.16
CA LEU A 26 -0.09 0.50 0.17
C LEU A 26 -0.55 1.78 0.87
N SER A 27 -0.61 2.88 0.13
CA SER A 27 -1.10 4.14 0.68
C SER A 27 -2.56 4.04 1.10
N GLY A 28 -3.36 3.31 0.33
CA GLY A 28 -4.76 3.07 0.68
C GLY A 28 -4.89 2.27 1.95
N VAL A 29 -4.07 1.22 2.11
CA VAL A 29 -4.04 0.43 3.34
C VAL A 29 -3.69 1.33 4.53
N ARG A 30 -2.64 2.13 4.39
CA ARG A 30 -2.21 3.01 5.47
C ARG A 30 -3.32 3.98 5.89
N ARG A 31 -3.99 4.56 4.92
CA ARG A 31 -5.09 5.47 5.20
C ARG A 31 -6.22 4.76 5.95
N ASP A 32 -6.57 3.54 5.51
CA ASP A 32 -7.62 2.78 6.15
C ASP A 32 -7.22 2.37 7.57
N LEU A 33 -5.95 1.99 7.77
CA LEU A 33 -5.47 1.65 9.11
C LEU A 33 -5.52 2.84 10.06
N ARG A 34 -5.22 4.02 9.55
CA ARG A 34 -5.26 5.24 10.37
C ARG A 34 -6.66 5.66 10.73
N ARG A 35 -7.65 5.24 9.94
CA ARG A 35 -9.06 5.51 10.21
C ARG A 35 -9.76 4.35 10.90
N ALA A 36 -9.05 3.26 11.12
CA ALA A 36 -9.68 2.04 11.60
C ALA A 36 -10.23 2.21 13.02
N GLU A 37 -11.37 1.59 13.23
CA GLU A 37 -11.97 1.50 14.55
C GLU A 37 -11.43 0.28 15.27
N ALA A 38 -11.74 0.20 16.58
CA ALA A 38 -11.31 -0.94 17.38
C ALA A 38 -11.84 -2.24 16.78
N GLY A 39 -10.98 -3.26 16.75
CA GLY A 39 -11.38 -4.56 16.25
C GLY A 39 -11.09 -4.81 14.79
N VAL A 40 -10.60 -3.80 14.07
CA VAL A 40 -10.24 -3.97 12.66
C VAL A 40 -9.00 -4.84 12.56
N LYS A 41 -9.04 -5.80 11.63
CA LYS A 41 -7.92 -6.69 11.38
C LYS A 41 -7.10 -6.20 10.21
N ILE A 42 -5.79 -6.18 10.36
CA ILE A 42 -4.87 -5.76 9.31
C ILE A 42 -5.05 -6.62 8.06
N ALA A 43 -5.22 -7.94 8.24
CA ALA A 43 -5.41 -8.84 7.11
C ALA A 43 -6.63 -8.46 6.27
N ASP A 44 -7.71 -8.05 6.91
CA ASP A 44 -8.92 -7.68 6.19
C ASP A 44 -8.69 -6.41 5.37
N VAL A 45 -8.00 -5.45 5.93
CA VAL A 45 -7.68 -4.21 5.20
C VAL A 45 -6.77 -4.51 4.04
N ALA A 46 -5.73 -5.32 4.27
CA ALA A 46 -4.80 -5.68 3.21
C ALA A 46 -5.50 -6.39 2.06
N ASN A 47 -6.38 -7.34 2.38
CA ASN A 47 -7.12 -8.09 1.38
C ASN A 47 -8.03 -7.17 0.56
N ARG A 48 -8.61 -6.18 1.19
CA ARG A 48 -9.45 -5.20 0.50
C ARG A 48 -8.68 -4.48 -0.60
N TRP A 49 -7.40 -4.29 -0.39
CA TRP A 49 -6.53 -3.60 -1.34
C TRP A 49 -5.77 -4.58 -2.24
N GLY A 50 -6.09 -5.87 -2.20
CA GLY A 50 -5.52 -6.85 -3.10
C GLY A 50 -4.26 -7.54 -2.60
N PHE A 51 -3.93 -7.42 -1.34
CA PHE A 51 -2.78 -8.09 -0.75
C PHE A 51 -3.22 -9.38 -0.08
N TRP A 52 -2.83 -10.51 -0.66
CA TRP A 52 -3.25 -11.83 -0.18
C TRP A 52 -2.18 -12.57 0.59
N HIS A 53 -0.91 -12.18 0.43
CA HIS A 53 0.22 -12.78 1.13
C HIS A 53 0.64 -11.85 2.26
N GLN A 54 0.21 -12.14 3.47
CA GLN A 54 0.39 -11.21 4.59
C GLN A 54 1.85 -10.94 4.93
N GLY A 55 2.71 -11.97 4.86
CA GLY A 55 4.13 -11.77 5.11
C GLY A 55 4.78 -10.84 4.12
N GLN A 56 4.48 -11.03 2.85
CA GLN A 56 5.02 -10.17 1.81
C GLN A 56 4.46 -8.75 1.92
N PHE A 57 3.18 -8.65 2.20
CA PHE A 57 2.54 -7.35 2.40
C PHE A 57 3.21 -6.58 3.54
N ALA A 58 3.44 -7.22 4.66
CA ALA A 58 4.05 -6.55 5.81
C ALA A 58 5.47 -6.07 5.48
N ALA A 59 6.24 -6.89 4.77
CA ALA A 59 7.59 -6.51 4.35
C ALA A 59 7.57 -5.31 3.40
N ASP A 60 6.66 -5.32 2.43
CA ASP A 60 6.55 -4.24 1.47
C ASP A 60 6.09 -2.96 2.15
N TYR A 61 5.14 -3.07 3.07
CA TYR A 61 4.65 -1.93 3.83
C TYR A 61 5.78 -1.28 4.63
N ARG A 62 6.54 -2.09 5.35
CA ARG A 62 7.64 -1.58 6.14
C ARG A 62 8.70 -0.92 5.27
N ARG A 63 8.99 -1.51 4.13
CA ARG A 63 9.97 -0.95 3.20
C ARG A 63 9.51 0.41 2.68
N HIS A 64 8.22 0.53 2.44
CA HIS A 64 7.65 1.74 1.85
C HIS A 64 7.47 2.86 2.87
N PHE A 65 7.00 2.54 4.06
CA PHE A 65 6.66 3.55 5.07
C PHE A 65 7.60 3.60 6.27
N GLY A 66 8.48 2.65 6.41
CA GLY A 66 9.40 2.61 7.54
C GLY A 66 8.79 2.08 8.83
N GLU A 67 7.58 1.55 8.78
CA GLU A 67 6.93 0.95 9.94
C GLU A 67 6.06 -0.20 9.49
N LEU A 68 5.72 -1.06 10.44
CA LEU A 68 4.84 -2.19 10.16
C LEU A 68 3.38 -1.74 10.18
N PRO A 69 2.48 -2.47 9.47
CA PRO A 69 1.06 -2.15 9.51
C PRO A 69 0.49 -2.13 10.92
N SER A 70 0.95 -3.06 11.77
CA SER A 70 0.50 -3.10 13.16
C SER A 70 0.89 -1.85 13.92
N GLU A 71 2.05 -1.29 13.60
CA GLU A 71 2.50 -0.06 14.24
C GLU A 71 1.62 1.12 13.84
N THR A 72 1.25 1.18 12.56
CA THR A 72 0.35 2.22 12.07
C THR A 72 -1.00 2.13 12.78
N LEU A 73 -1.54 0.92 12.88
CA LEU A 73 -2.83 0.70 13.52
C LEU A 73 -2.81 1.10 14.99
N THR A 74 -1.75 0.77 15.67
CA THR A 74 -1.62 1.04 17.11
C THR A 74 -1.49 2.54 17.39
N ARG A 75 -0.80 3.28 16.51
CA ARG A 75 -0.60 4.70 16.69
C ARG A 75 -1.89 5.51 16.61
N CYS A 76 -2.84 5.02 15.87
CA CYS A 76 -4.12 5.69 15.76
C CYS A 76 -5.05 5.21 16.84
#